data_e143636ce3fb028b62a50ead23e18b87
#
_entry.id   e143636ce3fb028b62a50ead23e18b87
#
_cell.length_a   1.000
_cell.length_b   1.000
_cell.length_c   1.000
_cell.angle_alpha   90.00
_cell.angle_beta   90.00
_cell.angle_gamma   90.00
#
_symmetry.space_group_name_H-M   'P 1'
#
loop_
_entity.id
_entity.type
_entity.pdbx_description
1 polymer ?
#
loop_
_entity_poly.entity_id
_entity_poly.type
_entity_poly.pdbx_seq_one_letter_code
_entity_poly.pdbx_strand_id
1 'polypeptide(L)'
;LHLFTEDHKKQYITNVERSEPQYMRLVFNLPNRITPEYSIDNYGDYLSQLSENADTLTIWLLNENDILRDTVSVFVKYYESYRHDSIVYDTLIAVKKTTASLLPFTKSSQKQKELYEPYAIRFSHPIAGIETGKIGLFEDKNYNDSIVFEMQISNNPCVVLLTADIDGGTACRLIAEEGAFTDYYGRSTMTDSIPFTVRRLSDYGSLILILTGSDEPAFAELLQQDKVKYKSLITNNRIEFMNIIAGRYSIRITHDVNNNGYWDTGNLDALQQPEPVFYYTGEYEIRSNWQHELEWAVPFDSGNK
;
A
#
# COMPACT_ATOMS: atom_id res chain seq x y z
N LEU A 1 -22.45 30.23 -4.31
CA LEU A 1 -22.49 29.16 -3.32
C LEU A 1 -23.01 27.91 -4.00
N HIS A 2 -22.19 26.89 -4.12
CA HIS A 2 -22.64 25.59 -4.62
C HIS A 2 -23.16 24.77 -3.44
N LEU A 3 -24.36 24.17 -3.61
CA LEU A 3 -24.87 23.21 -2.65
C LEU A 3 -24.04 21.94 -2.72
N PHE A 4 -23.48 21.51 -1.62
CA PHE A 4 -22.81 20.22 -1.48
C PHE A 4 -23.38 19.48 -0.26
N THR A 5 -23.29 18.17 -0.27
CA THR A 5 -23.57 17.36 0.90
C THR A 5 -22.26 17.15 1.63
N GLU A 6 -22.16 17.62 2.85
CA GLU A 6 -21.02 17.35 3.70
C GLU A 6 -20.98 15.85 3.99
N ASP A 7 -19.83 15.21 3.72
CA ASP A 7 -19.65 13.80 4.02
C ASP A 7 -19.25 13.67 5.50
N HIS A 8 -20.25 13.48 6.36
CA HIS A 8 -20.06 13.22 7.78
C HIS A 8 -19.72 11.76 8.09
N LYS A 9 -19.17 11.03 7.15
CA LYS A 9 -18.77 9.65 7.43
C LYS A 9 -17.75 9.64 8.54
N LYS A 10 -18.23 9.21 9.70
CA LYS A 10 -17.38 8.93 10.84
C LYS A 10 -16.63 7.64 10.61
N GLN A 11 -15.34 7.64 10.95
CA GLN A 11 -14.55 6.44 10.99
C GLN A 11 -14.85 5.68 12.28
N TYR A 12 -15.04 4.38 12.16
CA TYR A 12 -15.24 3.47 13.29
C TYR A 12 -14.77 2.05 12.92
N ILE A 13 -14.54 1.26 13.93
CA ILE A 13 -14.18 -0.15 13.76
C ILE A 13 -15.46 -0.95 13.56
N THR A 14 -15.59 -1.56 12.38
CA THR A 14 -16.75 -2.38 12.00
C THR A 14 -16.69 -3.78 12.53
N ASN A 15 -15.47 -4.33 12.67
CA ASN A 15 -15.28 -5.71 13.06
C ASN A 15 -13.93 -5.91 13.77
N VAL A 16 -13.94 -6.83 14.74
CA VAL A 16 -12.75 -7.35 15.39
C VAL A 16 -12.72 -8.85 15.15
N GLU A 17 -11.73 -9.31 14.41
CA GLU A 17 -11.58 -10.71 14.02
C GLU A 17 -10.37 -11.33 14.70
N ARG A 18 -10.53 -12.51 15.26
CA ARG A 18 -9.45 -13.39 15.69
C ARG A 18 -9.80 -14.81 15.26
N SER A 19 -9.78 -15.00 13.94
CA SER A 19 -10.06 -16.32 13.33
C SER A 19 -8.94 -17.31 13.64
N GLU A 20 -7.73 -16.82 13.76
CA GLU A 20 -6.53 -17.59 14.05
C GLU A 20 -5.91 -17.15 15.38
N PRO A 21 -5.29 -18.06 16.13
CA PRO A 21 -4.71 -17.74 17.43
C PRO A 21 -3.61 -16.66 17.39
N GLN A 22 -2.84 -16.60 16.29
CA GLN A 22 -1.62 -15.80 16.17
C GLN A 22 -1.87 -14.33 15.86
N TYR A 23 -3.02 -13.98 15.32
CA TYR A 23 -3.30 -12.59 14.94
C TYR A 23 -4.75 -12.20 15.19
N MET A 24 -4.95 -10.92 15.27
CA MET A 24 -6.25 -10.28 15.22
C MET A 24 -6.27 -9.20 14.16
N ARG A 25 -7.47 -8.92 13.64
CA ARG A 25 -7.71 -7.85 12.67
C ARG A 25 -8.74 -6.88 13.21
N LEU A 26 -8.42 -5.61 13.10
CA LEU A 26 -9.34 -4.51 13.33
C LEU A 26 -9.73 -3.95 11.97
N VAL A 27 -11.00 -4.09 11.61
CA VAL A 27 -11.51 -3.64 10.30
C VAL A 27 -12.23 -2.33 10.48
N PHE A 28 -11.80 -1.31 9.78
CA PHE A 28 -12.40 0.03 9.77
C PHE A 28 -13.36 0.16 8.58
N ASN A 29 -14.36 1.02 8.72
CA ASN A 29 -15.30 1.31 7.64
C ASN A 29 -14.71 2.19 6.54
N LEU A 30 -13.63 2.91 6.85
CA LEU A 30 -12.92 3.81 5.93
C LEU A 30 -11.40 3.58 6.02
N PRO A 31 -10.63 3.92 4.97
CA PRO A 31 -9.17 3.93 5.04
C PRO A 31 -8.64 4.87 6.13
N ASN A 32 -7.61 4.45 6.85
CA ASN A 32 -6.94 5.29 7.83
C ASN A 32 -5.88 6.16 7.14
N ARG A 33 -5.99 7.48 7.22
CA ARG A 33 -4.96 8.40 6.73
C ARG A 33 -3.73 8.42 7.65
N ILE A 34 -3.95 8.19 8.93
CA ILE A 34 -2.92 8.06 9.95
C ILE A 34 -3.06 6.67 10.56
N THR A 35 -1.94 5.97 10.69
CA THR A 35 -1.94 4.64 11.31
C THR A 35 -2.50 4.71 12.73
N PRO A 36 -3.51 3.90 13.07
CA PRO A 36 -4.04 3.85 14.43
C PRO A 36 -2.97 3.48 15.45
N GLU A 37 -2.96 4.16 16.58
CA GLU A 37 -2.17 3.76 17.75
C GLU A 37 -2.93 2.68 18.50
N TYR A 38 -2.22 1.70 19.04
CA TYR A 38 -2.86 0.64 19.80
C TYR A 38 -1.93 0.08 20.88
N SER A 39 -2.55 -0.56 21.87
CA SER A 39 -1.87 -1.36 22.87
C SER A 39 -2.71 -2.59 23.22
N ILE A 40 -2.04 -3.64 23.66
CA ILE A 40 -2.68 -4.90 24.05
C ILE A 40 -2.55 -5.06 25.57
N ASP A 41 -3.58 -5.60 26.23
CA ASP A 41 -3.50 -5.91 27.65
C ASP A 41 -2.43 -6.98 27.93
N ASN A 42 -1.66 -6.79 29.01
CA ASN A 42 -0.69 -7.76 29.55
C ASN A 42 0.53 -8.14 28.70
N TYR A 43 1.19 -7.15 28.05
CA TYR A 43 2.66 -7.19 27.84
C TYR A 43 3.24 -8.29 26.93
N GLY A 44 2.56 -8.66 25.86
CA GLY A 44 3.21 -9.48 24.83
C GLY A 44 3.98 -8.65 23.84
N ASP A 45 5.00 -9.22 23.24
CA ASP A 45 5.59 -8.70 22.01
C ASP A 45 4.59 -8.88 20.86
N TYR A 46 4.44 -7.86 20.05
CA TYR A 46 3.54 -7.89 18.90
C TYR A 46 4.09 -7.07 17.72
N LEU A 47 3.69 -7.46 16.53
CA LEU A 47 3.94 -6.72 15.30
C LEU A 47 2.62 -6.32 14.67
N SER A 48 2.62 -5.30 13.84
CA SER A 48 1.42 -4.92 13.10
C SER A 48 1.70 -4.56 11.67
N GLN A 49 0.65 -4.62 10.89
CA GLN A 49 0.63 -4.16 9.51
C GLN A 49 -0.72 -3.55 9.19
N LEU A 50 -0.71 -2.46 8.45
CA LEU A 50 -1.90 -1.89 7.84
C LEU A 50 -2.08 -2.50 6.44
N SER A 51 -3.31 -2.79 6.05
CA SER A 51 -3.63 -3.27 4.69
C SER A 51 -3.26 -2.22 3.63
N GLU A 52 -3.11 -2.64 2.38
CA GLU A 52 -2.85 -1.73 1.25
C GLU A 52 -3.93 -0.64 1.10
N ASN A 53 -5.18 -0.96 1.43
CA ASN A 53 -6.28 -0.01 1.46
C ASN A 53 -6.34 0.82 2.75
N ALA A 54 -5.41 0.60 3.68
CA ALA A 54 -5.37 1.26 5.00
C ALA A 54 -6.67 1.12 5.84
N ASP A 55 -7.51 0.14 5.55
CA ASP A 55 -8.79 -0.12 6.23
C ASP A 55 -8.75 -1.26 7.23
N THR A 56 -7.68 -2.03 7.27
CA THR A 56 -7.55 -3.19 8.16
C THR A 56 -6.19 -3.18 8.84
N LEU A 57 -6.18 -3.09 10.17
CA LEU A 57 -4.99 -3.26 11.00
C LEU A 57 -4.89 -4.70 11.47
N THR A 58 -3.86 -5.43 11.03
CA THR A 58 -3.54 -6.78 11.51
C THR A 58 -2.48 -6.67 12.61
N ILE A 59 -2.74 -7.27 13.75
CA ILE A 59 -1.84 -7.32 14.91
C ILE A 59 -1.44 -8.78 15.13
N TRP A 60 -0.14 -9.06 15.06
CA TRP A 60 0.45 -10.38 15.27
C TRP A 60 0.90 -10.54 16.71
N LEU A 61 0.41 -11.55 17.39
CA LEU A 61 0.81 -11.92 18.75
C LEU A 61 2.05 -12.81 18.67
N LEU A 62 3.14 -12.40 19.28
CA LEU A 62 4.40 -13.15 19.24
C LEU A 62 4.61 -13.97 20.51
N ASN A 63 3.92 -13.65 21.59
CA ASN A 63 4.02 -14.35 22.85
C ASN A 63 3.07 -15.55 22.88
N GLU A 64 3.59 -16.72 23.24
CA GLU A 64 2.82 -17.95 23.30
C GLU A 64 1.63 -17.88 24.29
N ASN A 65 1.81 -17.21 25.42
CA ASN A 65 0.74 -17.04 26.40
C ASN A 65 -0.45 -16.26 25.82
N ASP A 66 -0.20 -15.23 25.00
CA ASP A 66 -1.26 -14.44 24.37
C ASP A 66 -1.93 -15.20 23.23
N ILE A 67 -1.16 -16.02 22.51
CA ILE A 67 -1.68 -16.91 21.46
C ILE A 67 -2.64 -17.94 22.05
N LEU A 68 -2.35 -18.47 23.24
CA LEU A 68 -3.17 -19.49 23.91
C LEU A 68 -4.44 -18.92 24.56
N ARG A 69 -4.48 -17.63 24.89
CA ARG A 69 -5.66 -17.00 25.53
C ARG A 69 -6.88 -17.03 24.62
N ASP A 70 -8.05 -17.25 25.20
CA ASP A 70 -9.31 -17.22 24.47
C ASP A 70 -9.71 -15.79 24.08
N THR A 71 -9.35 -14.82 24.92
CA THR A 71 -9.65 -13.39 24.70
C THR A 71 -8.41 -12.55 24.87
N VAL A 72 -8.29 -11.51 24.07
CA VAL A 72 -7.26 -10.47 24.17
C VAL A 72 -7.94 -9.11 24.06
N SER A 73 -7.67 -8.21 25.00
CA SER A 73 -8.17 -6.84 24.94
C SER A 73 -7.19 -5.94 24.18
N VAL A 74 -7.74 -5.14 23.30
CA VAL A 74 -6.99 -4.17 22.48
C VAL A 74 -7.52 -2.78 22.76
N PHE A 75 -6.64 -1.88 23.17
CA PHE A 75 -6.94 -0.46 23.29
C PHE A 75 -6.48 0.22 22.01
N VAL A 76 -7.38 0.94 21.35
CA VAL A 76 -7.11 1.55 20.06
C VAL A 76 -7.43 3.03 20.12
N LYS A 77 -6.54 3.85 19.55
CA LYS A 77 -6.72 5.28 19.37
C LYS A 77 -6.65 5.58 17.88
N TYR A 78 -7.67 6.20 17.34
CA TYR A 78 -7.75 6.61 15.94
C TYR A 78 -8.53 7.90 15.77
N TYR A 79 -8.48 8.50 14.58
CA TYR A 79 -9.23 9.70 14.29
C TYR A 79 -10.63 9.37 13.76
N GLU A 80 -11.66 10.02 14.30
CA GLU A 80 -13.06 9.84 13.90
C GLU A 80 -13.33 10.42 12.52
N SER A 81 -12.57 11.43 12.11
CA SER A 81 -12.74 12.12 10.85
C SER A 81 -11.42 12.31 10.13
N TYR A 82 -11.49 12.52 8.82
CA TYR A 82 -10.32 12.88 8.01
C TYR A 82 -9.74 14.27 8.32
N ARG A 83 -10.45 15.09 9.10
CA ARG A 83 -9.94 16.39 9.57
C ARG A 83 -9.01 16.26 10.76
N HIS A 84 -8.94 15.07 11.37
CA HIS A 84 -8.14 14.79 12.57
C HIS A 84 -8.48 15.69 13.77
N ASP A 85 -9.73 16.17 13.82
CA ASP A 85 -10.24 17.06 14.86
C ASP A 85 -10.85 16.31 16.05
N SER A 86 -11.17 15.04 15.86
CA SER A 86 -11.77 14.18 16.88
C SER A 86 -11.02 12.85 16.99
N ILE A 87 -10.62 12.52 18.21
CA ILE A 87 -9.92 11.27 18.54
C ILE A 87 -10.88 10.33 19.25
N VAL A 88 -10.92 9.08 18.80
CA VAL A 88 -11.67 8.00 19.43
C VAL A 88 -10.73 7.08 20.18
N TYR A 89 -11.13 6.68 21.37
CA TYR A 89 -10.48 5.66 22.19
C TYR A 89 -11.45 4.50 22.37
N ASP A 90 -11.14 3.36 21.78
CA ASP A 90 -11.94 2.15 21.90
C ASP A 90 -11.21 1.06 22.66
N THR A 91 -11.96 0.30 23.45
CA THR A 91 -11.50 -0.93 24.08
C THR A 91 -12.24 -2.10 23.46
N LEU A 92 -11.52 -2.96 22.78
CA LEU A 92 -12.08 -4.04 21.99
C LEU A 92 -11.62 -5.39 22.56
N ILE A 93 -12.49 -6.39 22.51
CA ILE A 93 -12.17 -7.75 22.92
C ILE A 93 -12.13 -8.64 21.68
N ALA A 94 -10.94 -9.15 21.37
CA ALA A 94 -10.74 -10.13 20.31
C ALA A 94 -10.88 -11.55 20.86
N VAL A 95 -11.93 -12.25 20.43
CA VAL A 95 -12.22 -13.63 20.87
C VAL A 95 -11.67 -14.62 19.85
N LYS A 96 -10.88 -15.57 20.32
CA LYS A 96 -10.35 -16.67 19.50
C LYS A 96 -11.49 -17.56 19.02
N LYS A 97 -11.65 -17.70 17.71
CA LYS A 97 -12.74 -18.51 17.11
C LYS A 97 -12.36 -19.97 16.87
N THR A 98 -11.09 -20.29 16.88
CA THR A 98 -10.60 -21.63 16.58
C THR A 98 -9.56 -22.09 17.58
N THR A 99 -9.55 -23.39 17.87
CA THR A 99 -8.47 -24.06 18.61
C THR A 99 -7.44 -24.65 17.63
N ALA A 100 -7.56 -24.37 16.33
CA ALA A 100 -6.67 -24.91 15.32
C ALA A 100 -5.20 -24.57 15.62
N SER A 101 -4.33 -25.48 15.23
CA SER A 101 -2.89 -25.23 15.22
C SER A 101 -2.55 -24.08 14.30
N LEU A 102 -1.36 -23.50 14.51
CA LEU A 102 -0.78 -22.46 13.66
C LEU A 102 -0.97 -22.74 12.16
N LEU A 103 -1.39 -21.75 11.38
CA LEU A 103 -1.48 -21.84 9.93
C LEU A 103 -0.15 -22.30 9.32
N PRO A 104 -0.16 -23.00 8.18
CA PRO A 104 1.06 -23.37 7.48
C PRO A 104 1.88 -22.12 7.12
N PHE A 105 3.19 -22.18 7.28
CA PHE A 105 4.09 -21.11 6.85
C PHE A 105 4.27 -21.22 5.33
N THR A 106 3.61 -20.36 4.61
CA THR A 106 3.58 -20.34 3.14
C THR A 106 4.08 -19.01 2.62
N LYS A 107 4.51 -19.00 1.36
CA LYS A 107 4.93 -17.79 0.66
C LYS A 107 4.23 -17.67 -0.68
N SER A 108 4.17 -16.45 -1.18
CA SER A 108 3.70 -16.11 -2.51
C SER A 108 4.53 -14.98 -3.11
N SER A 109 4.64 -14.95 -4.41
CA SER A 109 5.36 -13.91 -5.14
C SER A 109 4.73 -13.67 -6.50
N GLN A 110 5.01 -12.52 -7.08
CA GLN A 110 4.55 -12.19 -8.43
C GLN A 110 5.46 -12.85 -9.48
N LYS A 111 4.91 -13.20 -10.62
CA LYS A 111 5.70 -13.72 -11.76
C LYS A 111 6.50 -12.62 -12.48
N GLN A 112 6.17 -11.37 -12.25
CA GLN A 112 6.78 -10.21 -12.87
C GLN A 112 7.25 -9.23 -11.80
N LYS A 113 8.51 -8.78 -11.92
CA LYS A 113 9.10 -7.72 -11.12
C LYS A 113 9.04 -6.41 -11.92
N GLU A 114 8.61 -5.33 -11.30
CA GLU A 114 8.75 -3.99 -11.88
C GLU A 114 10.23 -3.60 -11.96
N LEU A 115 10.63 -2.89 -13.03
CA LEU A 115 12.03 -2.58 -13.29
C LEU A 115 12.68 -1.78 -12.15
N TYR A 116 11.95 -0.79 -11.62
CA TYR A 116 12.48 0.17 -10.64
C TYR A 116 12.06 -0.12 -9.19
N GLU A 117 11.28 -1.17 -8.97
CA GLU A 117 10.82 -1.52 -7.64
C GLU A 117 11.51 -2.78 -7.12
N PRO A 118 11.72 -2.92 -5.82
CA PRO A 118 12.16 -4.18 -5.25
C PRO A 118 11.19 -5.32 -5.55
N TYR A 119 11.71 -6.53 -5.69
CA TYR A 119 10.87 -7.71 -5.83
C TYR A 119 10.31 -8.14 -4.47
N ALA A 120 9.01 -8.21 -4.34
CA ALA A 120 8.33 -8.52 -3.09
C ALA A 120 7.99 -10.02 -2.97
N ILE A 121 8.44 -10.64 -1.89
CA ILE A 121 8.06 -11.99 -1.48
C ILE A 121 7.16 -11.85 -0.25
N ARG A 122 5.92 -12.33 -0.35
CA ARG A 122 4.92 -12.23 0.71
C ARG A 122 4.82 -13.57 1.46
N PHE A 123 4.79 -13.51 2.76
CA PHE A 123 4.65 -14.68 3.63
C PHE A 123 3.33 -14.63 4.40
N SER A 124 2.86 -15.80 4.81
CA SER A 124 1.65 -15.94 5.63
C SER A 124 1.85 -15.50 7.09
N HIS A 125 3.11 -15.37 7.53
CA HIS A 125 3.49 -14.97 8.89
C HIS A 125 4.60 -13.92 8.87
N PRO A 126 4.76 -13.16 9.96
CA PRO A 126 5.88 -12.24 10.12
C PRO A 126 7.23 -12.97 10.08
N ILE A 127 8.17 -12.41 9.35
CA ILE A 127 9.52 -12.96 9.20
C ILE A 127 10.40 -12.46 10.35
N ALA A 128 11.04 -13.41 11.04
CA ALA A 128 12.00 -13.15 12.10
C ALA A 128 13.45 -13.14 11.60
N GLY A 129 13.75 -13.93 10.56
CA GLY A 129 15.12 -14.05 10.05
C GLY A 129 15.19 -14.41 8.58
N ILE A 130 16.27 -13.93 7.93
CA ILE A 130 16.65 -14.22 6.54
C ILE A 130 18.09 -14.69 6.56
N GLU A 131 18.32 -15.95 6.15
CA GLU A 131 19.66 -16.53 5.98
C GLU A 131 20.11 -16.36 4.52
N THR A 132 20.70 -15.20 4.21
CA THR A 132 21.09 -14.84 2.84
C THR A 132 22.10 -15.82 2.24
N GLY A 133 22.92 -16.48 3.05
CA GLY A 133 23.85 -17.53 2.59
C GLY A 133 23.16 -18.79 2.02
N LYS A 134 21.84 -18.93 2.25
CA LYS A 134 21.01 -20.02 1.72
C LYS A 134 20.18 -19.57 0.51
N ILE A 135 20.45 -18.39 -0.02
CA ILE A 135 19.65 -17.80 -1.10
C ILE A 135 20.58 -17.46 -2.27
N GLY A 136 20.21 -17.91 -3.45
CA GLY A 136 20.89 -17.58 -4.70
C GLY A 136 19.93 -16.96 -5.70
N LEU A 137 20.38 -15.92 -6.38
CA LEU A 137 19.64 -15.29 -7.48
C LEU A 137 20.43 -15.49 -8.77
N PHE A 138 19.76 -15.97 -9.81
CA PHE A 138 20.38 -16.36 -11.08
C PHE A 138 19.52 -15.89 -12.27
N GLU A 139 20.16 -15.73 -13.44
CA GLU A 139 19.40 -15.73 -14.69
C GLU A 139 18.84 -17.13 -14.96
N ASP A 140 17.59 -17.21 -15.43
CA ASP A 140 16.90 -18.50 -15.61
C ASP A 140 17.58 -19.44 -16.65
N LYS A 141 18.39 -18.88 -17.54
CA LYS A 141 19.12 -19.63 -18.57
C LYS A 141 20.56 -19.98 -18.20
N ASN A 142 21.11 -19.34 -17.18
CA ASN A 142 22.50 -19.48 -16.78
C ASN A 142 22.66 -19.49 -15.27
N TYR A 143 22.75 -20.69 -14.69
CA TYR A 143 22.91 -20.85 -13.23
C TYR A 143 24.37 -20.70 -12.76
N ASN A 144 25.32 -20.41 -13.66
CA ASN A 144 26.72 -20.33 -13.29
C ASN A 144 27.08 -18.94 -12.70
N ASP A 145 26.34 -17.91 -13.09
CA ASP A 145 26.59 -16.54 -12.66
C ASP A 145 25.50 -16.09 -11.70
N SER A 146 25.85 -15.94 -10.44
CA SER A 146 24.95 -15.40 -9.42
C SER A 146 24.82 -13.88 -9.56
N ILE A 147 23.60 -13.38 -9.52
CA ILE A 147 23.31 -11.97 -9.46
C ILE A 147 23.45 -11.51 -8.00
N VAL A 148 24.18 -10.42 -7.78
CA VAL A 148 24.30 -9.78 -6.46
C VAL A 148 22.97 -9.14 -6.07
N PHE A 149 22.53 -9.38 -4.86
CA PHE A 149 21.26 -8.86 -4.35
C PHE A 149 21.35 -8.53 -2.87
N GLU A 150 20.41 -7.71 -2.43
CA GLU A 150 20.14 -7.41 -1.01
C GLU A 150 18.72 -7.83 -0.66
N MET A 151 18.53 -8.25 0.60
CA MET A 151 17.22 -8.56 1.13
C MET A 151 16.96 -7.86 2.44
N GLN A 152 15.75 -7.35 2.60
CA GLN A 152 15.29 -6.75 3.85
C GLN A 152 13.82 -7.03 4.11
N ILE A 153 13.45 -7.12 5.38
CA ILE A 153 12.05 -7.15 5.80
C ILE A 153 11.50 -5.73 5.64
N SER A 154 10.35 -5.60 4.99
CA SER A 154 9.71 -4.31 4.79
C SER A 154 9.00 -3.81 6.08
N ASN A 155 8.38 -2.61 6.01
CA ASN A 155 7.50 -2.14 7.08
C ASN A 155 6.30 -3.08 7.34
N ASN A 156 5.92 -3.88 6.34
CA ASN A 156 5.03 -5.01 6.53
C ASN A 156 5.87 -6.24 6.92
N PRO A 157 5.78 -6.74 8.16
CA PRO A 157 6.64 -7.82 8.63
C PRO A 157 6.46 -9.15 7.90
N CYS A 158 5.38 -9.29 7.13
CA CYS A 158 5.12 -10.46 6.28
C CYS A 158 5.66 -10.29 4.85
N VAL A 159 6.44 -9.25 4.56
CA VAL A 159 6.98 -8.99 3.22
C VAL A 159 8.49 -8.80 3.28
N VAL A 160 9.19 -9.60 2.49
CA VAL A 160 10.62 -9.45 2.23
C VAL A 160 10.80 -8.81 0.86
N LEU A 161 11.61 -7.77 0.81
CA LEU A 161 11.99 -7.07 -0.41
C LEU A 161 13.38 -7.51 -0.86
N LEU A 162 13.50 -7.90 -2.12
CA LEU A 162 14.74 -8.19 -2.78
C LEU A 162 15.08 -7.06 -3.75
N THR A 163 16.24 -6.47 -3.58
CA THR A 163 16.81 -5.43 -4.45
C THR A 163 18.01 -5.99 -5.17
N ALA A 164 18.03 -5.86 -6.48
CA ALA A 164 19.14 -6.27 -7.34
C ALA A 164 19.12 -5.41 -8.62
N ASP A 165 20.30 -5.14 -9.16
CA ASP A 165 20.45 -4.48 -10.44
C ASP A 165 20.32 -5.53 -11.55
N ILE A 166 19.20 -5.53 -12.25
CA ILE A 166 18.84 -6.53 -13.25
C ILE A 166 18.24 -5.81 -14.46
N ASP A 167 18.76 -6.11 -15.63
CA ASP A 167 18.27 -5.57 -16.89
C ASP A 167 16.81 -5.96 -17.17
N GLY A 168 16.07 -4.99 -17.73
CA GLY A 168 14.69 -5.22 -18.14
C GLY A 168 14.55 -6.32 -19.19
N GLY A 169 13.61 -7.22 -18.98
CA GLY A 169 13.35 -8.39 -19.82
C GLY A 169 14.11 -9.65 -19.41
N THR A 170 14.98 -9.55 -18.40
CA THR A 170 15.69 -10.71 -17.88
C THR A 170 14.74 -11.64 -17.11
N ALA A 171 14.79 -12.93 -17.47
CA ALA A 171 14.13 -13.97 -16.69
C ALA A 171 15.08 -14.44 -15.59
N CYS A 172 14.62 -14.39 -14.35
CA CYS A 172 15.41 -14.71 -13.17
C CYS A 172 14.79 -15.87 -12.39
N ARG A 173 15.64 -16.48 -11.57
CA ARG A 173 15.25 -17.52 -10.64
C ARG A 173 15.92 -17.30 -9.29
N LEU A 174 15.08 -17.13 -8.27
CA LEU A 174 15.52 -17.10 -6.88
C LEU A 174 15.43 -18.52 -6.32
N ILE A 175 16.54 -19.07 -5.86
CA ILE A 175 16.61 -20.36 -5.18
C ILE A 175 16.78 -20.08 -3.70
N ALA A 176 15.89 -20.60 -2.88
CA ALA A 176 15.96 -20.53 -1.44
C ALA A 176 16.03 -21.95 -0.89
N GLU A 177 17.11 -22.29 -0.20
CA GLU A 177 17.28 -23.56 0.47
C GLU A 177 16.41 -23.66 1.73
N GLU A 178 16.30 -24.86 2.27
CA GLU A 178 15.59 -25.08 3.53
C GLU A 178 16.15 -24.19 4.66
N GLY A 179 15.25 -23.50 5.37
CA GLY A 179 15.62 -22.58 6.43
C GLY A 179 16.15 -21.23 5.96
N ALA A 180 15.98 -20.87 4.68
CA ALA A 180 16.34 -19.55 4.17
C ALA A 180 15.52 -18.43 4.82
N PHE A 181 14.26 -18.70 5.17
CA PHE A 181 13.39 -17.78 5.89
C PHE A 181 12.80 -18.46 7.11
N THR A 182 12.80 -17.75 8.23
CA THR A 182 12.18 -18.20 9.50
C THR A 182 11.16 -17.19 9.97
N ASP A 183 10.03 -17.69 10.47
CA ASP A 183 8.98 -16.85 11.07
C ASP A 183 9.21 -16.67 12.59
N TYR A 184 8.46 -15.77 13.20
CA TYR A 184 8.49 -15.53 14.65
C TYR A 184 7.98 -16.71 15.48
N TYR A 185 7.40 -17.74 14.87
CA TYR A 185 6.87 -18.93 15.53
C TYR A 185 7.81 -20.13 15.42
N GLY A 186 9.06 -19.90 14.97
CA GLY A 186 10.10 -20.92 14.88
C GLY A 186 9.97 -21.86 13.68
N ARG A 187 9.20 -21.50 12.66
CA ARG A 187 9.06 -22.29 11.45
C ARG A 187 9.98 -21.77 10.36
N SER A 188 10.44 -22.69 9.53
CA SER A 188 11.31 -22.39 8.41
C SER A 188 10.66 -22.79 7.08
N THR A 189 11.07 -22.11 6.02
CA THR A 189 10.69 -22.49 4.66
C THR A 189 11.43 -23.76 4.23
N MET A 190 10.76 -24.57 3.44
CA MET A 190 11.39 -25.65 2.68
C MET A 190 12.14 -25.07 1.48
N THR A 191 13.02 -25.87 0.87
CA THR A 191 13.70 -25.53 -0.38
C THR A 191 12.68 -25.22 -1.47
N ASP A 192 12.87 -24.10 -2.16
CA ASP A 192 11.98 -23.66 -3.23
C ASP A 192 12.72 -22.84 -4.28
N SER A 193 12.10 -22.76 -5.45
CA SER A 193 12.60 -22.05 -6.61
C SER A 193 11.51 -21.12 -7.15
N ILE A 194 11.78 -19.82 -7.13
CA ILE A 194 10.84 -18.76 -7.49
C ILE A 194 11.28 -18.15 -8.83
N PRO A 195 10.66 -18.50 -9.95
CA PRO A 195 10.92 -17.85 -11.23
C PRO A 195 10.17 -16.51 -11.31
N PHE A 196 10.81 -15.49 -11.87
CA PHE A 196 10.19 -14.23 -12.22
C PHE A 196 10.89 -13.58 -13.42
N THR A 197 10.23 -12.62 -14.06
CA THR A 197 10.80 -11.84 -15.15
C THR A 197 10.78 -10.37 -14.81
N VAL A 198 11.85 -9.66 -15.08
CA VAL A 198 11.91 -8.20 -14.90
C VAL A 198 11.20 -7.54 -16.09
N ARG A 199 10.29 -6.60 -15.81
CA ARG A 199 9.59 -5.85 -16.85
C ARG A 199 10.58 -5.02 -17.68
N ARG A 200 10.39 -4.97 -18.99
CA ARG A 200 11.26 -4.19 -19.88
C ARG A 200 10.98 -2.71 -19.76
N LEU A 201 12.00 -1.89 -19.94
CA LEU A 201 11.81 -0.43 -20.02
C LEU A 201 10.81 -0.04 -21.12
N SER A 202 10.82 -0.76 -22.25
CA SER A 202 9.88 -0.53 -23.35
C SER A 202 8.42 -0.82 -23.01
N ASP A 203 8.14 -1.48 -21.90
CA ASP A 203 6.76 -1.79 -21.48
C ASP A 203 6.09 -0.60 -20.74
N TYR A 204 6.89 0.41 -20.40
CA TYR A 204 6.41 1.64 -19.76
C TYR A 204 6.24 2.78 -20.76
N GLY A 205 5.32 3.67 -20.45
CA GLY A 205 5.20 4.99 -21.05
C GLY A 205 5.40 6.07 -20.01
N SER A 206 5.31 7.32 -20.41
CA SER A 206 5.30 8.49 -19.53
C SER A 206 4.23 9.49 -19.97
N LEU A 207 3.75 10.28 -19.01
CA LEU A 207 2.80 11.37 -19.30
C LEU A 207 3.30 12.64 -18.64
N ILE A 208 3.46 13.68 -19.45
CA ILE A 208 3.63 15.03 -19.01
C ILE A 208 2.27 15.73 -19.12
N LEU A 209 1.74 16.17 -17.99
CA LEU A 209 0.50 16.93 -17.93
C LEU A 209 0.85 18.38 -17.65
N ILE A 210 0.46 19.29 -18.55
CA ILE A 210 0.65 20.72 -18.43
C ILE A 210 -0.70 21.35 -18.14
N LEU A 211 -0.82 22.00 -16.99
CA LEU A 211 -2.02 22.72 -16.61
C LEU A 211 -1.94 24.15 -17.05
N THR A 212 -3.01 24.65 -17.63
CA THR A 212 -3.14 26.05 -18.00
C THR A 212 -4.31 26.68 -17.25
N GLY A 213 -4.13 27.91 -16.78
CA GLY A 213 -5.20 28.70 -16.18
C GLY A 213 -5.08 28.96 -14.67
N SER A 214 -4.19 28.30 -13.95
CA SER A 214 -3.96 28.57 -12.52
C SER A 214 -2.61 28.05 -12.04
N ASP A 215 -2.02 28.76 -11.08
CA ASP A 215 -0.80 28.36 -10.36
C ASP A 215 -1.11 27.78 -8.95
N GLU A 216 -2.34 27.38 -8.73
CA GLU A 216 -2.80 26.91 -7.44
C GLU A 216 -2.25 25.50 -7.10
N PRO A 217 -2.03 25.20 -5.80
CA PRO A 217 -1.58 23.88 -5.39
C PRO A 217 -2.59 22.81 -5.82
N ALA A 218 -2.10 21.73 -6.41
CA ALA A 218 -2.96 20.61 -6.80
C ALA A 218 -2.14 19.32 -6.94
N PHE A 219 -2.85 18.19 -7.01
CA PHE A 219 -2.26 16.91 -7.38
C PHE A 219 -3.09 16.23 -8.47
N ALA A 220 -2.43 15.41 -9.25
CA ALA A 220 -3.09 14.58 -10.24
C ALA A 220 -2.98 13.10 -9.91
N GLU A 221 -3.98 12.36 -10.33
CA GLU A 221 -4.07 10.92 -10.16
C GLU A 221 -4.46 10.27 -11.48
N LEU A 222 -3.80 9.15 -11.78
CA LEU A 222 -4.19 8.24 -12.85
C LEU A 222 -4.92 7.07 -12.23
N LEU A 223 -6.18 6.88 -12.64
CA LEU A 223 -7.05 5.84 -12.12
C LEU A 223 -7.27 4.75 -13.17
N GLN A 224 -7.33 3.51 -12.70
CA GLN A 224 -7.74 2.36 -13.50
C GLN A 224 -8.80 1.59 -12.73
N GLN A 225 -9.99 1.41 -13.33
CA GLN A 225 -11.14 0.81 -12.63
C GLN A 225 -11.43 1.51 -11.29
N ASP A 226 -11.46 2.83 -11.29
CA ASP A 226 -11.69 3.71 -10.12
C ASP A 226 -10.65 3.59 -9.00
N LYS A 227 -9.57 2.84 -9.22
CA LYS A 227 -8.46 2.75 -8.27
C LYS A 227 -7.31 3.62 -8.71
N VAL A 228 -6.81 4.44 -7.79
CA VAL A 228 -5.60 5.25 -8.01
C VAL A 228 -4.41 4.32 -8.22
N LYS A 229 -3.75 4.45 -9.35
CA LYS A 229 -2.54 3.72 -9.71
C LYS A 229 -1.28 4.57 -9.57
N TYR A 230 -1.38 5.83 -9.97
CA TYR A 230 -0.29 6.78 -9.89
C TYR A 230 -0.82 8.09 -9.35
N LYS A 231 -0.02 8.76 -8.53
CA LYS A 231 -0.32 10.07 -7.96
C LYS A 231 0.94 10.90 -7.99
N SER A 232 0.80 12.17 -8.36
CA SER A 232 1.90 13.12 -8.40
C SER A 232 1.41 14.52 -8.04
N LEU A 233 2.25 15.27 -7.32
CA LEU A 233 2.01 16.67 -7.02
C LEU A 233 2.31 17.53 -8.25
N ILE A 234 1.60 18.66 -8.35
CA ILE A 234 1.85 19.66 -9.38
C ILE A 234 2.97 20.57 -8.92
N THR A 235 3.96 20.77 -9.80
CA THR A 235 5.03 21.72 -9.58
C THR A 235 5.14 22.62 -10.82
N ASN A 236 5.00 23.94 -10.66
CA ASN A 236 5.06 24.91 -11.77
C ASN A 236 4.11 24.55 -12.92
N ASN A 237 2.86 24.23 -12.60
CA ASN A 237 1.82 23.83 -13.56
C ASN A 237 2.15 22.60 -14.41
N ARG A 238 3.10 21.81 -13.99
CA ARG A 238 3.56 20.62 -14.67
C ARG A 238 3.56 19.43 -13.75
N ILE A 239 3.09 18.32 -14.28
CA ILE A 239 3.13 17.01 -13.61
C ILE A 239 3.82 16.04 -14.54
N GLU A 240 4.74 15.26 -14.00
CA GLU A 240 5.40 14.19 -14.71
C GLU A 240 5.06 12.85 -14.06
N PHE A 241 4.40 12.01 -14.83
CA PHE A 241 4.23 10.60 -14.49
C PHE A 241 5.22 9.81 -15.33
N MET A 242 6.20 9.23 -14.66
CA MET A 242 7.22 8.40 -15.28
C MET A 242 6.92 6.92 -15.00
N ASN A 243 7.40 6.05 -15.86
CA ASN A 243 7.32 4.59 -15.69
C ASN A 243 5.88 4.08 -15.48
N ILE A 244 4.95 4.62 -16.24
CA ILE A 244 3.54 4.19 -16.23
C ILE A 244 3.43 2.91 -17.04
N ILE A 245 2.84 1.87 -16.48
CA ILE A 245 2.48 0.67 -17.27
C ILE A 245 1.51 1.09 -18.38
N ALA A 246 1.79 0.67 -19.62
CA ALA A 246 0.92 0.98 -20.74
C ALA A 246 -0.53 0.51 -20.48
N GLY A 247 -1.50 1.36 -20.81
CA GLY A 247 -2.92 1.08 -20.53
C GLY A 247 -3.80 2.32 -20.64
N ARG A 248 -5.06 2.15 -20.31
CA ARG A 248 -6.04 3.25 -20.29
C ARG A 248 -6.26 3.70 -18.86
N TYR A 249 -6.26 5.01 -18.67
CA TYR A 249 -6.39 5.67 -17.37
C TYR A 249 -7.39 6.82 -17.43
N SER A 250 -8.22 6.94 -16.43
CA SER A 250 -8.92 8.18 -16.14
C SER A 250 -7.97 9.13 -15.43
N ILE A 251 -7.98 10.41 -15.79
CA ILE A 251 -7.13 11.43 -15.16
C ILE A 251 -8.01 12.29 -14.26
N ARG A 252 -7.61 12.43 -13.01
CA ARG A 252 -8.27 13.27 -12.02
C ARG A 252 -7.29 14.27 -11.45
N ILE A 253 -7.71 15.54 -11.32
CA ILE A 253 -6.96 16.59 -10.66
C ILE A 253 -7.78 17.08 -9.48
N THR A 254 -7.13 17.18 -8.33
CA THR A 254 -7.70 17.77 -7.13
C THR A 254 -6.97 19.07 -6.83
N HIS A 255 -7.72 20.16 -6.66
CA HIS A 255 -7.19 21.41 -6.14
C HIS A 255 -6.97 21.25 -4.63
N ASP A 256 -5.72 21.18 -4.22
CA ASP A 256 -5.28 20.91 -2.85
C ASP A 256 -5.01 22.23 -2.12
N VAL A 257 -6.08 22.85 -1.64
CA VAL A 257 -6.05 24.22 -1.08
C VAL A 257 -5.10 24.34 0.12
N ASN A 258 -5.01 23.30 0.91
CA ASN A 258 -4.17 23.27 2.12
C ASN A 258 -2.84 22.55 1.94
N ASN A 259 -2.57 22.05 0.71
CA ASN A 259 -1.34 21.36 0.31
C ASN A 259 -1.01 20.14 1.20
N ASN A 260 -2.04 19.38 1.59
CA ASN A 260 -1.89 18.18 2.41
C ASN A 260 -1.75 16.88 1.59
N GLY A 261 -1.94 16.97 0.28
CA GLY A 261 -1.87 15.83 -0.65
C GLY A 261 -3.10 14.92 -0.61
N TYR A 262 -4.20 15.32 0.01
CA TYR A 262 -5.45 14.56 0.07
C TYR A 262 -6.61 15.46 -0.36
N TRP A 263 -7.64 14.86 -0.89
CA TRP A 263 -8.90 15.57 -1.11
C TRP A 263 -9.62 15.81 0.23
N ASP A 264 -10.01 17.04 0.48
CA ASP A 264 -10.76 17.44 1.67
C ASP A 264 -12.21 17.74 1.36
N THR A 265 -13.12 17.19 2.18
CA THR A 265 -14.53 17.48 2.12
C THR A 265 -14.80 18.90 2.65
N GLY A 266 -15.92 19.49 2.23
CA GLY A 266 -16.36 20.77 2.76
C GLY A 266 -16.67 20.73 4.25
N ASN A 267 -16.82 21.89 4.86
CA ASN A 267 -17.24 22.09 6.24
C ASN A 267 -18.40 23.09 6.30
N LEU A 268 -19.60 22.60 6.59
CA LEU A 268 -20.78 23.46 6.61
C LEU A 268 -20.74 24.48 7.76
N ASP A 269 -20.26 24.07 8.94
CA ASP A 269 -20.17 24.95 10.11
C ASP A 269 -19.15 26.08 9.90
N ALA A 270 -18.05 25.76 9.20
CA ALA A 270 -17.03 26.73 8.81
C ALA A 270 -17.33 27.45 7.48
N LEU A 271 -18.45 27.15 6.83
CA LEU A 271 -18.82 27.62 5.48
C LEU A 271 -17.73 27.37 4.43
N GLN A 272 -16.97 26.28 4.59
CA GLN A 272 -15.91 25.88 3.70
C GLN A 272 -16.44 24.90 2.64
N GLN A 273 -16.20 25.20 1.36
CA GLN A 273 -16.52 24.31 0.26
C GLN A 273 -15.54 23.13 0.23
N PRO A 274 -15.97 21.94 -0.29
CA PRO A 274 -15.03 20.86 -0.57
C PRO A 274 -14.02 21.29 -1.62
N GLU A 275 -12.84 20.68 -1.59
CA GLU A 275 -11.84 20.91 -2.61
C GLU A 275 -12.35 20.51 -3.99
N PRO A 276 -12.18 21.36 -5.00
CA PRO A 276 -12.62 21.08 -6.35
C PRO A 276 -11.88 19.89 -6.97
N VAL A 277 -12.63 19.04 -7.64
CA VAL A 277 -12.10 17.88 -8.34
C VAL A 277 -12.51 17.94 -9.81
N PHE A 278 -11.55 17.77 -10.68
CA PHE A 278 -11.74 17.83 -12.13
C PHE A 278 -11.37 16.49 -12.76
N TYR A 279 -12.19 16.04 -13.69
CA TYR A 279 -11.93 14.82 -14.45
C TYR A 279 -11.67 15.18 -15.91
N TYR A 280 -10.60 14.60 -16.46
CA TYR A 280 -10.38 14.67 -17.91
C TYR A 280 -11.48 13.91 -18.64
N THR A 281 -11.91 14.42 -19.79
CA THR A 281 -13.03 13.82 -20.52
C THR A 281 -12.62 12.49 -21.16
N GLY A 282 -13.16 11.39 -20.64
CA GLY A 282 -12.87 10.04 -21.10
C GLY A 282 -11.59 9.44 -20.52
N GLU A 283 -11.19 8.32 -21.08
CA GLU A 283 -9.93 7.64 -20.71
C GLU A 283 -8.79 8.09 -21.60
N TYR A 284 -7.62 8.24 -21.02
CA TYR A 284 -6.38 8.55 -21.73
C TYR A 284 -5.54 7.28 -21.93
N GLU A 285 -5.12 7.00 -23.18
CA GLU A 285 -4.33 5.82 -23.50
C GLU A 285 -2.83 6.14 -23.40
N ILE A 286 -2.15 5.53 -22.42
CA ILE A 286 -0.70 5.55 -22.29
C ILE A 286 -0.14 4.38 -23.10
N ARG A 287 0.68 4.68 -24.10
CA ARG A 287 1.33 3.69 -24.95
C ARG A 287 2.72 3.38 -24.43
N SER A 288 3.10 2.10 -24.52
CA SER A 288 4.44 1.66 -24.16
C SER A 288 5.50 2.31 -25.02
N ASN A 289 6.64 2.63 -24.41
CA ASN A 289 7.80 3.29 -25.03
C ASN A 289 7.49 4.68 -25.64
N TRP A 290 6.43 5.34 -25.17
CA TRP A 290 6.05 6.67 -25.62
C TRP A 290 6.05 7.65 -24.46
N GLN A 291 6.50 8.88 -24.75
CA GLN A 291 6.27 10.04 -23.90
C GLN A 291 5.06 10.80 -24.44
N HIS A 292 4.03 10.86 -23.63
CA HIS A 292 2.82 11.62 -23.93
C HIS A 292 2.90 13.00 -23.32
N GLU A 293 2.33 13.97 -24.01
CA GLU A 293 2.14 15.34 -23.49
C GLU A 293 0.67 15.70 -23.63
N LEU A 294 0.08 16.19 -22.56
CA LEU A 294 -1.30 16.61 -22.49
C LEU A 294 -1.40 17.99 -21.87
N GLU A 295 -1.89 18.94 -22.64
CA GLU A 295 -2.28 20.25 -22.12
C GLU A 295 -3.74 20.22 -21.68
N TRP A 296 -4.00 20.68 -20.47
CA TRP A 296 -5.36 20.72 -19.93
C TRP A 296 -5.62 22.04 -19.21
N ALA A 297 -6.59 22.82 -19.72
CA ALA A 297 -7.09 24.01 -19.06
C ALA A 297 -8.06 23.58 -17.94
N VAL A 298 -7.63 23.69 -16.69
CA VAL A 298 -8.45 23.38 -15.52
C VAL A 298 -8.97 24.66 -14.92
N PRO A 299 -10.30 24.86 -14.84
CA PRO A 299 -10.89 26.09 -14.33
C PRO A 299 -10.90 26.09 -12.79
N PHE A 300 -9.71 26.22 -12.15
CA PHE A 300 -9.64 26.30 -10.68
C PHE A 300 -10.44 27.49 -10.14
N ASP A 301 -10.68 28.51 -10.96
CA ASP A 301 -11.29 29.79 -10.53
C ASP A 301 -12.76 29.96 -10.95
N SER A 302 -13.51 28.90 -11.22
CA SER A 302 -14.90 29.02 -11.59
C SER A 302 -15.82 29.12 -10.35
N GLY A 303 -15.65 30.20 -9.58
CA GLY A 303 -16.71 30.61 -8.69
C GLY A 303 -16.39 31.10 -7.30
N ASN A 304 -15.74 32.24 -7.20
CA ASN A 304 -16.05 33.18 -6.12
C ASN A 304 -15.72 34.61 -6.60
N LYS A 305 -16.66 35.20 -7.27
CA LYS A 305 -16.84 36.65 -7.29
C LYS A 305 -18.25 36.95 -6.81
#